data_cbaeda7c5b871f81d5ce1cdc183023e1
#
_entry.id   cbaeda7c5b871f81d5ce1cdc183023e1
#
_cell.length_a   1.000
_cell.length_b   1.000
_cell.length_c   1.000
_cell.angle_alpha   90.00
_cell.angle_beta   90.00
_cell.angle_gamma   90.00
#
_symmetry.space_group_name_H-M   'P 1'
#
loop_
_entity.id
_entity.type
_entity.pdbx_description
1 polymer ?
#
loop_
_entity_poly.entity_id
_entity_poly.type
_entity_poly.pdbx_seq_one_letter_code
_entity_poly.pdbx_strand_id
1 'polypeptide(L)'
;YVGTEEETYDGVKFDYMTYVTVVKDSNDHNTADLVYIIHKPVVEMVKVTLALTNATVTVNGVEYTENGSISVKKGTELNWTAKAKEGYNLTTPASGKVTANSDTTITATASADTLSVKVEGHAVANPTSITANQAADITVTAEKGYTITDVTCAQAAKIKSNGDGTWTVSVPAGTETVVINVATKADEYTVTYPQYWYDNNSGDQRELTKVN
;
A
#
# COMPACT_ATOMS: atom_id res chain seq x y z
N TYR A 1 -9.92 38.95 44.04
CA TYR A 1 -10.01 37.57 44.53
C TYR A 1 -9.76 36.66 43.31
N VAL A 2 -8.76 35.85 43.34
CA VAL A 2 -8.49 34.83 42.30
C VAL A 2 -9.02 33.53 42.86
N GLY A 3 -10.21 33.13 42.41
CA GLY A 3 -10.79 31.85 42.73
C GLY A 3 -10.31 30.81 41.71
N THR A 4 -10.02 29.60 42.18
CA THR A 4 -9.54 28.48 41.35
C THR A 4 -10.57 27.36 41.26
N GLU A 5 -11.85 27.66 41.14
CA GLU A 5 -12.88 26.63 40.99
C GLU A 5 -13.40 26.57 39.53
N GLU A 6 -13.51 25.37 38.99
CA GLU A 6 -14.18 25.15 37.71
C GLU A 6 -15.70 25.24 37.89
N GLU A 7 -16.37 26.11 37.16
CA GLU A 7 -17.83 26.10 37.05
C GLU A 7 -18.26 25.69 35.62
N THR A 8 -19.37 24.98 35.57
CA THR A 8 -20.00 24.63 34.31
C THR A 8 -21.35 25.35 34.22
N TYR A 9 -21.51 26.19 33.19
CA TYR A 9 -22.79 26.81 32.89
C TYR A 9 -23.23 26.35 31.49
N ASP A 10 -24.44 25.82 31.38
CA ASP A 10 -25.02 25.30 30.12
C ASP A 10 -24.10 24.33 29.38
N GLY A 11 -23.42 23.44 30.14
CA GLY A 11 -22.50 22.43 29.56
C GLY A 11 -21.13 22.97 29.11
N VAL A 12 -20.86 24.24 29.28
CA VAL A 12 -19.58 24.88 28.98
C VAL A 12 -18.76 25.00 30.26
N LYS A 13 -17.57 24.41 30.27
CA LYS A 13 -16.60 24.61 31.37
C LYS A 13 -15.89 25.95 31.19
N PHE A 14 -15.76 26.66 32.28
CA PHE A 14 -15.06 27.95 32.35
C PHE A 14 -13.81 27.80 33.21
N ASP A 15 -12.68 28.31 32.71
CA ASP A 15 -11.46 28.44 33.49
C ASP A 15 -11.41 29.85 34.11
N TYR A 16 -11.18 29.90 35.41
CA TYR A 16 -11.17 31.18 36.12
C TYR A 16 -9.88 31.95 35.87
N MET A 17 -9.86 32.81 34.89
CA MET A 17 -9.10 34.05 34.94
C MET A 17 -10.11 35.18 35.20
N THR A 18 -10.33 35.43 36.46
CA THR A 18 -11.27 36.48 36.90
C THR A 18 -10.62 37.82 36.69
N TYR A 19 -11.03 38.56 35.67
CA TYR A 19 -10.79 40.00 35.64
C TYR A 19 -11.93 40.66 36.39
N VAL A 20 -11.67 41.07 37.65
CA VAL A 20 -12.61 41.87 38.42
C VAL A 20 -12.38 43.33 38.06
N THR A 21 -13.26 43.93 37.27
CA THR A 21 -13.27 45.39 37.11
C THR A 21 -14.17 45.95 38.17
N VAL A 22 -13.58 46.56 39.18
CA VAL A 22 -14.31 47.29 40.22
C VAL A 22 -14.59 48.71 39.69
N VAL A 23 -15.85 49.03 39.43
CA VAL A 23 -16.27 50.37 39.11
C VAL A 23 -16.58 51.06 40.44
N LYS A 24 -15.78 52.03 40.82
CA LYS A 24 -16.06 52.87 42.01
C LYS A 24 -17.24 53.75 41.72
N ASP A 25 -18.17 53.80 42.67
CA ASP A 25 -19.20 54.86 42.73
C ASP A 25 -18.55 56.24 42.86
N SER A 26 -19.06 57.17 42.08
CA SER A 26 -18.61 58.59 42.11
C SER A 26 -18.84 59.31 43.44
N ASN A 27 -19.51 58.67 44.40
CA ASN A 27 -19.89 59.24 45.68
C ASN A 27 -19.01 58.85 46.87
N ASP A 28 -17.81 58.37 46.62
CA ASP A 28 -16.75 58.11 47.61
C ASP A 28 -17.13 57.15 48.78
N HIS A 29 -18.14 56.36 48.60
CA HIS A 29 -18.43 55.28 49.53
C HIS A 29 -17.61 54.03 49.04
N ASN A 30 -16.87 53.49 49.96
CA ASN A 30 -15.91 52.38 49.73
C ASN A 30 -16.60 51.04 49.34
N THR A 31 -17.71 51.11 48.63
CA THR A 31 -18.50 49.98 48.15
C THR A 31 -18.48 49.93 46.64
N ALA A 32 -18.15 48.73 46.07
CA ALA A 32 -18.23 48.49 44.64
C ALA A 32 -19.69 48.24 44.27
N ASP A 33 -20.30 49.08 43.45
CA ASP A 33 -21.70 48.95 43.05
C ASP A 33 -21.94 47.91 41.98
N LEU A 34 -20.89 47.51 41.28
CA LEU A 34 -21.02 46.50 40.24
C LEU A 34 -19.72 45.71 40.03
N VAL A 35 -19.78 44.41 40.17
CA VAL A 35 -18.69 43.47 39.91
C VAL A 35 -19.02 42.66 38.64
N TYR A 36 -18.25 42.87 37.58
CA TYR A 36 -18.34 42.03 36.38
C TYR A 36 -17.34 40.89 36.51
N ILE A 37 -17.83 39.66 36.51
CA ILE A 37 -17.02 38.48 36.43
C ILE A 37 -17.03 38.03 34.97
N ILE A 38 -15.89 38.18 34.26
CA ILE A 38 -15.75 37.73 32.91
C ILE A 38 -15.10 36.33 32.96
N HIS A 39 -15.87 35.32 32.64
CA HIS A 39 -15.37 33.97 32.52
C HIS A 39 -14.89 33.75 31.09
N LYS A 40 -13.65 33.29 30.92
CA LYS A 40 -13.14 32.83 29.64
C LYS A 40 -13.53 31.34 29.48
N PRO A 41 -14.26 30.97 28.43
CA PRO A 41 -14.60 29.55 28.21
C PRO A 41 -13.34 28.72 28.09
N VAL A 42 -13.23 27.65 28.87
CA VAL A 42 -12.21 26.62 28.70
C VAL A 42 -12.55 25.83 27.45
N VAL A 43 -11.70 25.91 26.46
CA VAL A 43 -11.82 25.10 25.27
C VAL A 43 -11.16 23.77 25.54
N GLU A 44 -11.95 22.71 25.81
CA GLU A 44 -11.42 21.36 25.91
C GLU A 44 -10.85 20.93 24.56
N MET A 45 -9.60 20.49 24.56
CA MET A 45 -8.93 19.96 23.41
C MET A 45 -8.80 18.45 23.55
N VAL A 46 -8.97 17.74 22.45
CA VAL A 46 -8.79 16.29 22.37
C VAL A 46 -7.75 15.96 21.32
N LYS A 47 -7.06 14.85 21.51
CA LYS A 47 -6.02 14.35 20.62
C LYS A 47 -6.62 13.40 19.59
N VAL A 48 -6.35 13.64 18.33
CA VAL A 48 -6.66 12.71 17.25
C VAL A 48 -5.34 12.12 16.73
N THR A 49 -5.14 10.84 16.94
CA THR A 49 -3.96 10.11 16.47
C THR A 49 -4.20 9.66 15.03
N LEU A 50 -3.20 9.83 14.18
CA LEU A 50 -3.18 9.35 12.80
C LEU A 50 -2.25 8.13 12.73
N ALA A 51 -2.80 6.95 12.47
CA ALA A 51 -2.07 5.69 12.34
C ALA A 51 -2.08 5.26 10.88
N LEU A 52 -0.98 5.53 10.17
CA LEU A 52 -0.84 5.34 8.73
C LEU A 52 0.16 4.22 8.43
N THR A 53 -0.21 3.29 7.56
CA THR A 53 0.67 2.24 7.05
C THR A 53 0.53 2.17 5.54
N ASN A 54 1.57 2.54 4.80
CA ASN A 54 1.58 2.59 3.33
C ASN A 54 0.39 3.38 2.73
N ALA A 55 -0.10 4.37 3.46
CA ALA A 55 -1.23 5.20 3.07
C ALA A 55 -1.00 6.66 3.50
N THR A 56 -1.77 7.56 2.93
CA THR A 56 -1.94 8.95 3.36
C THR A 56 -3.38 9.18 3.79
N VAL A 57 -3.61 10.19 4.61
CA VAL A 57 -4.96 10.59 5.04
C VAL A 57 -5.13 12.09 4.88
N THR A 58 -6.27 12.51 4.36
CA THR A 58 -6.68 13.93 4.34
C THR A 58 -7.77 14.12 5.37
N VAL A 59 -7.55 14.98 6.35
CA VAL A 59 -8.54 15.32 7.40
C VAL A 59 -8.96 16.77 7.24
N ASN A 60 -10.24 17.03 7.02
CA ASN A 60 -10.80 18.36 6.79
C ASN A 60 -10.00 19.19 5.76
N GLY A 61 -9.52 18.54 4.67
CA GLY A 61 -8.77 19.18 3.60
C GLY A 61 -7.26 19.30 3.83
N VAL A 62 -6.73 18.88 4.98
CA VAL A 62 -5.29 18.83 5.25
C VAL A 62 -4.76 17.42 5.07
N GLU A 63 -3.75 17.25 4.23
CA GLU A 63 -3.12 15.95 3.97
C GLU A 63 -2.02 15.64 4.99
N TYR A 64 -1.99 14.39 5.45
CA TYR A 64 -1.00 13.82 6.35
C TYR A 64 -0.41 12.56 5.70
N THR A 65 0.90 12.52 5.58
CA THR A 65 1.66 11.46 4.88
C THR A 65 2.40 10.54 5.85
N GLU A 66 2.44 10.90 7.13
CA GLU A 66 3.16 10.20 8.20
C GLU A 66 2.28 10.07 9.45
N ASN A 67 2.67 9.12 10.31
CA ASN A 67 2.06 8.96 11.62
C ASN A 67 2.22 10.23 12.46
N GLY A 68 1.18 10.58 13.20
CA GLY A 68 1.22 11.77 14.02
C GLY A 68 -0.03 11.97 14.85
N SER A 69 -0.23 13.18 15.33
CA SER A 69 -1.46 13.55 16.01
C SER A 69 -1.79 15.03 15.78
N ILE A 70 -3.08 15.33 15.77
CA ILE A 70 -3.63 16.67 15.72
C ILE A 70 -4.44 16.92 16.99
N SER A 71 -4.44 18.17 17.48
CA SER A 71 -5.27 18.60 18.61
C SER A 71 -6.43 19.40 18.06
N VAL A 72 -7.64 19.00 18.40
CA VAL A 72 -8.88 19.66 17.98
C VAL A 72 -9.77 19.97 19.17
N LYS A 73 -10.68 20.92 19.02
CA LYS A 73 -11.70 21.17 20.05
C LYS A 73 -12.58 19.94 20.22
N LYS A 74 -12.91 19.59 21.45
CA LYS A 74 -13.91 18.57 21.75
C LYS A 74 -15.22 18.85 21.01
N GLY A 75 -15.81 17.82 20.43
CA GLY A 75 -17.01 17.94 19.61
C GLY A 75 -16.75 18.31 18.14
N THR A 76 -15.49 18.54 17.74
CA THR A 76 -15.16 18.81 16.33
C THR A 76 -15.47 17.61 15.44
N GLU A 77 -16.20 17.85 14.36
CA GLU A 77 -16.45 16.88 13.32
C GLU A 77 -15.27 16.82 12.34
N LEU A 78 -14.74 15.63 12.15
CA LEU A 78 -13.62 15.36 11.25
C LEU A 78 -14.10 14.48 10.10
N ASN A 79 -14.06 15.03 8.90
CA ASN A 79 -14.25 14.26 7.67
C ASN A 79 -12.87 13.89 7.13
N TRP A 80 -12.65 12.62 6.86
CA TRP A 80 -11.36 12.17 6.37
C TRP A 80 -11.49 11.25 5.16
N THR A 81 -10.46 11.26 4.32
CA THR A 81 -10.27 10.34 3.20
C THR A 81 -8.87 9.76 3.26
N ALA A 82 -8.74 8.48 2.92
CA ALA A 82 -7.47 7.79 2.84
C ALA A 82 -7.12 7.42 1.40
N LYS A 83 -5.83 7.43 1.08
CA LYS A 83 -5.28 7.00 -0.20
C LYS A 83 -4.09 6.10 0.03
N ALA A 84 -4.03 4.96 -0.65
CA ALA A 84 -2.85 4.11 -0.63
C ALA A 84 -1.67 4.80 -1.36
N LYS A 85 -0.44 4.50 -0.92
CA LYS A 85 0.77 4.85 -1.66
C LYS A 85 0.85 4.00 -2.93
N GLU A 86 1.66 4.41 -3.88
CA GLU A 86 1.85 3.70 -5.15
C GLU A 86 2.32 2.25 -4.93
N GLY A 87 1.69 1.30 -5.63
CA GLY A 87 1.93 -0.14 -5.47
C GLY A 87 1.29 -0.76 -4.23
N TYR A 88 0.33 -0.07 -3.59
CA TYR A 88 -0.42 -0.58 -2.44
C TYR A 88 -1.91 -0.39 -2.64
N ASN A 89 -2.70 -1.27 -2.03
CA ASN A 89 -4.17 -1.21 -1.97
C ASN A 89 -4.64 -1.00 -0.53
N LEU A 90 -5.61 -0.11 -0.32
CA LEU A 90 -6.20 0.10 1.00
C LEU A 90 -6.88 -1.17 1.51
N THR A 91 -6.57 -1.52 2.76
CA THR A 91 -7.23 -2.59 3.53
C THR A 91 -8.20 -2.05 4.58
N THR A 92 -8.15 -0.73 4.83
CA THR A 92 -9.09 0.02 5.67
C THR A 92 -10.07 0.81 4.79
N PRO A 93 -11.19 1.34 5.34
CA PRO A 93 -12.08 2.22 4.60
C PRO A 93 -11.33 3.41 3.97
N ALA A 94 -11.72 3.79 2.75
CA ALA A 94 -11.13 4.91 2.02
C ALA A 94 -11.61 6.28 2.52
N SER A 95 -12.63 6.33 3.37
CA SER A 95 -13.16 7.58 3.94
C SER A 95 -13.97 7.31 5.19
N GLY A 96 -14.18 8.34 5.97
CA GLY A 96 -15.02 8.27 7.15
C GLY A 96 -15.27 9.63 7.77
N LYS A 97 -16.06 9.60 8.83
CA LYS A 97 -16.44 10.75 9.63
C LYS A 97 -16.37 10.37 11.10
N VAL A 98 -15.80 11.20 11.92
CA VAL A 98 -15.73 11.02 13.37
C VAL A 98 -15.92 12.34 14.08
N THR A 99 -16.70 12.34 15.19
CA THR A 99 -16.81 13.49 16.09
C THR A 99 -15.84 13.28 17.24
N ALA A 100 -14.89 14.19 17.40
CA ALA A 100 -13.82 14.12 18.39
C ALA A 100 -14.32 14.51 19.80
N ASN A 101 -15.10 13.66 20.46
CA ASN A 101 -15.60 13.86 21.82
C ASN A 101 -14.59 13.46 22.91
N SER A 102 -13.60 12.66 22.56
CA SER A 102 -12.46 12.21 23.39
C SER A 102 -11.29 11.91 22.46
N ASP A 103 -10.15 11.58 23.02
CA ASP A 103 -9.01 11.09 22.25
C ASP A 103 -9.43 9.94 21.35
N THR A 104 -9.08 10.01 20.07
CA THR A 104 -9.50 9.06 19.04
C THR A 104 -8.37 8.78 18.05
N THR A 105 -8.55 7.75 17.23
CA THR A 105 -7.56 7.37 16.20
C THR A 105 -8.23 7.26 14.83
N ILE A 106 -7.63 7.85 13.82
CA ILE A 106 -7.93 7.61 12.41
C ILE A 106 -6.86 6.68 11.88
N THR A 107 -7.26 5.49 11.39
CA THR A 107 -6.34 4.48 10.87
C THR A 107 -6.51 4.35 9.37
N ALA A 108 -5.40 4.42 8.62
CA ALA A 108 -5.35 4.10 7.20
C ALA A 108 -4.21 3.11 6.94
N THR A 109 -4.57 1.91 6.50
CA THR A 109 -3.62 0.83 6.23
C THR A 109 -3.79 0.34 4.80
N ALA A 110 -2.67 0.13 4.11
CA ALA A 110 -2.63 -0.45 2.78
C ALA A 110 -1.60 -1.59 2.73
N SER A 111 -1.94 -2.65 1.98
CA SER A 111 -1.05 -3.79 1.68
C SER A 111 -0.47 -3.65 0.28
N ALA A 112 0.73 -4.20 0.07
CA ALA A 112 1.36 -4.19 -1.24
C ALA A 112 0.53 -4.95 -2.28
N ASP A 113 0.54 -4.46 -3.51
CA ASP A 113 -0.11 -5.09 -4.66
C ASP A 113 0.62 -6.38 -5.07
N THR A 114 -0.12 -7.25 -5.75
CA THR A 114 0.43 -8.41 -6.45
C THR A 114 0.55 -8.09 -7.93
N LEU A 115 1.77 -8.16 -8.45
CA LEU A 115 2.09 -7.92 -9.86
C LEU A 115 2.17 -9.25 -10.60
N SER A 116 1.52 -9.36 -11.75
CA SER A 116 1.62 -10.56 -12.57
C SER A 116 2.97 -10.63 -13.30
N VAL A 117 3.48 -11.85 -13.46
CA VAL A 117 4.62 -12.18 -14.33
C VAL A 117 4.06 -12.84 -15.59
N LYS A 118 4.23 -12.18 -16.73
CA LYS A 118 3.83 -12.68 -18.04
C LYS A 118 5.04 -13.20 -18.78
N VAL A 119 4.90 -14.35 -19.43
CA VAL A 119 5.92 -14.92 -20.31
C VAL A 119 5.37 -14.97 -21.73
N GLU A 120 6.15 -14.48 -22.66
CA GLU A 120 5.88 -14.57 -24.09
C GLU A 120 6.93 -15.49 -24.74
N GLY A 121 6.47 -16.58 -25.36
CA GLY A 121 7.29 -17.67 -25.91
C GLY A 121 6.93 -19.01 -25.26
N HIS A 122 7.63 -20.10 -25.69
CA HIS A 122 7.41 -21.44 -25.16
C HIS A 122 8.20 -21.67 -23.86
N ALA A 123 7.78 -20.96 -22.81
CA ALA A 123 8.40 -21.06 -21.49
C ALA A 123 7.39 -20.72 -20.39
N VAL A 124 7.73 -21.09 -19.16
CA VAL A 124 6.97 -20.78 -17.94
C VAL A 124 7.85 -20.05 -16.94
N ALA A 125 7.24 -19.19 -16.16
CA ALA A 125 7.90 -18.49 -15.05
C ALA A 125 7.47 -19.02 -13.69
N ASN A 126 8.38 -19.00 -12.74
CA ASN A 126 8.11 -19.27 -11.34
C ASN A 126 8.89 -18.26 -10.46
N PRO A 127 8.21 -17.45 -9.64
CA PRO A 127 6.76 -17.34 -9.47
C PRO A 127 6.05 -16.70 -10.67
N THR A 128 4.73 -16.91 -10.79
CA THR A 128 3.86 -16.28 -11.79
C THR A 128 3.33 -14.92 -11.36
N SER A 129 3.64 -14.51 -10.13
CA SER A 129 3.34 -13.20 -9.57
C SER A 129 4.38 -12.82 -8.51
N ILE A 130 4.62 -11.53 -8.35
CA ILE A 130 5.53 -10.95 -7.37
C ILE A 130 4.83 -9.85 -6.57
N THR A 131 5.41 -9.47 -5.44
CA THR A 131 4.88 -8.38 -4.60
C THR A 131 5.42 -7.03 -5.09
N ALA A 132 4.55 -6.05 -5.27
CA ALA A 132 4.95 -4.68 -5.60
C ALA A 132 5.91 -4.11 -4.55
N ASN A 133 6.79 -3.24 -4.99
CA ASN A 133 7.81 -2.59 -4.15
C ASN A 133 8.81 -3.55 -3.47
N GLN A 134 8.90 -4.81 -3.96
CA GLN A 134 9.91 -5.78 -3.52
C GLN A 134 10.69 -6.30 -4.72
N ALA A 135 12.00 -6.52 -4.52
CA ALA A 135 12.82 -7.20 -5.51
C ALA A 135 12.48 -8.69 -5.53
N ALA A 136 12.55 -9.30 -6.71
CA ALA A 136 12.25 -10.73 -6.88
C ALA A 136 13.16 -11.38 -7.92
N ASP A 137 13.47 -12.65 -7.70
CA ASP A 137 14.10 -13.53 -8.69
C ASP A 137 13.03 -14.45 -9.29
N ILE A 138 12.97 -14.47 -10.61
CA ILE A 138 12.00 -15.26 -11.38
C ILE A 138 12.78 -16.29 -12.17
N THR A 139 12.47 -17.57 -11.95
CA THR A 139 13.03 -18.67 -12.74
C THR A 139 12.19 -18.88 -13.98
N VAL A 140 12.83 -18.91 -15.14
CA VAL A 140 12.21 -19.17 -16.43
C VAL A 140 12.68 -20.55 -16.92
N THR A 141 11.72 -21.40 -17.29
CA THR A 141 11.97 -22.77 -17.75
C THR A 141 11.25 -22.98 -19.07
N ALA A 142 11.93 -23.62 -20.04
CA ALA A 142 11.31 -23.96 -21.32
C ALA A 142 10.14 -24.93 -21.15
N GLU A 143 9.12 -24.81 -21.99
CA GLU A 143 8.11 -25.85 -22.16
C GLU A 143 8.72 -27.12 -22.73
N LYS A 144 8.06 -28.24 -22.48
CA LYS A 144 8.54 -29.55 -23.00
C LYS A 144 8.69 -29.52 -24.51
N GLY A 145 9.84 -29.93 -25.00
CA GLY A 145 10.17 -29.98 -26.44
C GLY A 145 10.76 -28.66 -26.95
N TYR A 146 11.14 -27.76 -26.06
CA TYR A 146 11.81 -26.51 -26.41
C TYR A 146 13.06 -26.30 -25.57
N THR A 147 14.00 -25.58 -26.13
CA THR A 147 15.20 -25.07 -25.45
C THR A 147 15.23 -23.55 -25.53
N ILE A 148 15.47 -22.87 -24.41
CA ILE A 148 15.60 -21.41 -24.35
C ILE A 148 16.93 -21.03 -25.01
N THR A 149 16.87 -20.12 -25.99
CA THR A 149 18.04 -19.54 -26.65
C THR A 149 18.38 -18.13 -26.16
N ASP A 150 17.37 -17.38 -25.76
CA ASP A 150 17.56 -16.04 -25.21
C ASP A 150 16.38 -15.64 -24.31
N VAL A 151 16.63 -14.74 -23.35
CA VAL A 151 15.62 -14.17 -22.45
C VAL A 151 15.85 -12.67 -22.35
N THR A 152 14.78 -11.89 -22.54
CA THR A 152 14.79 -10.43 -22.37
C THR A 152 13.63 -9.99 -21.47
N CYS A 153 13.86 -8.94 -20.68
CA CYS A 153 12.86 -8.33 -19.81
C CYS A 153 13.25 -6.88 -19.56
N ALA A 154 12.34 -5.96 -19.88
CA ALA A 154 12.60 -4.50 -19.73
C ALA A 154 12.76 -4.08 -18.26
N GLN A 155 12.06 -4.76 -17.35
CA GLN A 155 12.09 -4.48 -15.91
C GLN A 155 13.28 -5.15 -15.19
N ALA A 156 14.03 -6.05 -15.85
CA ALA A 156 15.09 -6.81 -15.20
C ALA A 156 16.34 -5.96 -14.95
N ALA A 157 16.87 -6.04 -13.73
CA ALA A 157 18.21 -5.54 -13.40
C ALA A 157 19.31 -6.50 -13.87
N LYS A 158 19.00 -7.80 -13.92
CA LYS A 158 19.93 -8.85 -14.32
C LYS A 158 19.20 -10.05 -14.90
N ILE A 159 19.76 -10.62 -15.97
CA ILE A 159 19.31 -11.88 -16.55
C ILE A 159 20.52 -12.81 -16.65
N LYS A 160 20.35 -14.08 -16.22
CA LYS A 160 21.44 -15.05 -16.16
C LYS A 160 20.94 -16.43 -16.57
N SER A 161 21.65 -17.11 -17.46
CA SER A 161 21.49 -18.55 -17.67
C SER A 161 22.11 -19.33 -16.51
N ASN A 162 21.40 -20.35 -16.02
CA ASN A 162 21.84 -21.18 -14.88
C ASN A 162 22.69 -22.37 -15.33
N GLY A 163 22.76 -22.67 -16.65
CA GLY A 163 23.54 -23.79 -17.21
C GLY A 163 22.81 -25.13 -17.18
N ASP A 164 21.63 -25.20 -16.57
CA ASP A 164 20.76 -26.39 -16.48
C ASP A 164 19.52 -26.30 -17.41
N GLY A 165 19.54 -25.36 -18.35
CA GLY A 165 18.41 -25.08 -19.26
C GLY A 165 17.41 -24.07 -18.70
N THR A 166 17.59 -23.64 -17.45
CA THR A 166 16.77 -22.57 -16.84
C THR A 166 17.49 -21.22 -16.86
N TRP A 167 16.72 -20.16 -16.68
CA TRP A 167 17.21 -18.80 -16.59
C TRP A 167 16.66 -18.10 -15.34
N THR A 168 17.45 -17.21 -14.75
CA THR A 168 17.02 -16.33 -13.66
C THR A 168 16.91 -14.90 -14.16
N VAL A 169 15.73 -14.31 -13.95
CA VAL A 169 15.43 -12.90 -14.22
C VAL A 169 15.28 -12.20 -12.86
N SER A 170 16.25 -11.37 -12.50
CA SER A 170 16.22 -10.57 -11.27
C SER A 170 15.55 -9.23 -11.56
N VAL A 171 14.41 -8.97 -10.92
CA VAL A 171 13.62 -7.76 -11.08
C VAL A 171 13.79 -6.90 -9.81
N PRO A 172 14.13 -5.62 -9.93
CA PRO A 172 14.20 -4.71 -8.78
C PRO A 172 12.80 -4.41 -8.24
N ALA A 173 12.73 -3.79 -7.07
CA ALA A 173 11.49 -3.27 -6.51
C ALA A 173 10.81 -2.32 -7.49
N GLY A 174 9.53 -2.52 -7.76
CA GLY A 174 8.75 -1.72 -8.71
C GLY A 174 7.24 -1.95 -8.55
N THR A 175 6.46 -1.30 -9.38
CA THR A 175 4.99 -1.33 -9.34
C THR A 175 4.35 -1.76 -10.67
N GLU A 176 5.17 -2.17 -11.65
CA GLU A 176 4.71 -2.56 -12.98
C GLU A 176 4.65 -4.09 -13.15
N THR A 177 3.75 -4.54 -13.99
CA THR A 177 3.69 -5.92 -14.46
C THR A 177 5.01 -6.29 -15.15
N VAL A 178 5.55 -7.47 -14.81
CA VAL A 178 6.77 -7.99 -15.43
C VAL A 178 6.42 -8.76 -16.69
N VAL A 179 7.05 -8.41 -17.82
CA VAL A 179 6.91 -9.11 -19.09
C VAL A 179 8.26 -9.67 -19.49
N ILE A 180 8.33 -11.01 -19.61
CA ILE A 180 9.53 -11.74 -19.98
C ILE A 180 9.33 -12.30 -21.38
N ASN A 181 10.16 -11.87 -22.33
CA ASN A 181 10.17 -12.39 -23.69
C ASN A 181 11.23 -13.49 -23.78
N VAL A 182 10.84 -14.68 -24.25
CA VAL A 182 11.70 -15.85 -24.32
C VAL A 182 11.79 -16.33 -25.75
N ALA A 183 12.99 -16.30 -26.31
CA ALA A 183 13.28 -16.92 -27.55
C ALA A 183 13.57 -18.42 -27.32
N THR A 184 12.90 -19.30 -28.06
CA THR A 184 13.05 -20.73 -27.91
C THR A 184 13.29 -21.39 -29.28
N LYS A 185 13.96 -22.52 -29.23
CA LYS A 185 14.13 -23.44 -30.38
C LYS A 185 13.44 -24.74 -30.02
N ALA A 186 12.67 -25.31 -30.96
CA ALA A 186 12.13 -26.66 -30.80
C ALA A 186 13.26 -27.69 -30.75
N ASP A 187 13.13 -28.66 -29.86
CA ASP A 187 14.10 -29.74 -29.72
C ASP A 187 14.00 -30.70 -30.92
N GLU A 188 15.13 -31.14 -31.38
CA GLU A 188 15.21 -32.13 -32.44
C GLU A 188 15.35 -33.54 -31.84
N TYR A 189 14.46 -34.42 -32.21
CA TYR A 189 14.50 -35.83 -31.78
C TYR A 189 14.91 -36.70 -32.94
N THR A 190 15.96 -37.48 -32.76
CA THR A 190 16.33 -38.53 -33.72
C THR A 190 15.57 -39.80 -33.39
N VAL A 191 14.69 -40.19 -34.27
CA VAL A 191 14.03 -41.48 -34.18
C VAL A 191 14.88 -42.50 -34.93
N THR A 192 15.47 -43.42 -34.19
CA THR A 192 16.25 -44.51 -34.78
C THR A 192 15.34 -45.69 -35.00
N TYR A 193 15.10 -46.01 -36.25
CA TYR A 193 14.39 -47.23 -36.61
C TYR A 193 15.41 -48.34 -36.85
N PRO A 194 15.00 -49.64 -36.65
CA PRO A 194 15.77 -50.76 -37.17
C PRO A 194 16.01 -50.57 -38.68
N GLN A 195 17.20 -50.79 -39.12
CA GLN A 195 17.63 -50.50 -40.49
C GLN A 195 16.75 -51.15 -41.55
N TYR A 196 16.02 -52.21 -41.21
CA TYR A 196 15.12 -52.94 -42.09
C TYR A 196 13.82 -53.26 -41.35
N TRP A 197 12.70 -52.98 -42.02
CA TRP A 197 11.39 -53.45 -41.60
C TRP A 197 10.94 -54.57 -42.55
N TYR A 198 10.57 -55.75 -42.02
CA TYR A 198 9.98 -56.82 -42.79
C TYR A 198 8.50 -56.55 -42.99
N ASP A 199 8.08 -56.31 -44.22
CA ASP A 199 6.70 -56.44 -44.61
C ASP A 199 6.34 -57.95 -44.69
N ASN A 200 5.62 -58.41 -43.66
CA ASN A 200 5.16 -59.77 -43.54
C ASN A 200 4.28 -60.24 -44.73
N ASN A 201 3.83 -59.31 -45.57
CA ASN A 201 2.94 -59.60 -46.68
C ASN A 201 3.66 -59.73 -48.02
N SER A 202 4.80 -59.09 -48.22
CA SER A 202 5.55 -59.12 -49.47
C SER A 202 6.93 -59.75 -49.37
N GLY A 203 7.46 -59.94 -48.16
CA GLY A 203 8.83 -60.43 -47.95
C GLY A 203 9.92 -59.40 -48.32
N ASP A 204 9.59 -58.21 -48.73
CA ASP A 204 10.52 -57.20 -49.14
C ASP A 204 11.03 -56.36 -47.94
N GLN A 205 12.33 -56.10 -47.93
CA GLN A 205 12.97 -55.12 -47.03
C GLN A 205 12.77 -53.74 -47.62
N ARG A 206 12.09 -52.88 -46.81
CA ARG A 206 11.94 -51.48 -47.21
C ARG A 206 12.78 -50.55 -46.28
N GLU A 207 13.54 -49.72 -46.94
CA GLU A 207 14.25 -48.62 -46.25
C GLU A 207 13.25 -47.57 -45.78
N LEU A 208 13.24 -47.27 -44.46
CA LEU A 208 12.40 -46.28 -43.97
C LEU A 208 12.95 -44.87 -44.29
N THR A 209 12.23 -44.14 -45.12
CA THR A 209 12.56 -42.75 -45.41
C THR A 209 12.39 -41.89 -44.15
N LYS A 210 13.44 -41.14 -43.81
CA LYS A 210 13.41 -40.18 -42.72
C LYS A 210 12.30 -39.19 -42.97
N VAL A 211 11.28 -39.15 -42.08
CA VAL A 211 10.28 -38.10 -42.07
C VAL A 211 10.82 -37.02 -41.13
N ASN A 212 11.13 -35.86 -41.71
CA ASN A 212 11.55 -34.66 -40.95
C ASN A 212 10.35 -34.02 -40.23
#